data_eb090d746e669aa46b2231e2ae4e435d
#
_entry.id   eb090d746e669aa46b2231e2ae4e435d
#
_cell.length_a   1.000
_cell.length_b   1.000
_cell.length_c   1.000
_cell.angle_alpha   90.00
_cell.angle_beta   90.00
_cell.angle_gamma   90.00
#
_symmetry.space_group_name_H-M   'P 1'
#
loop_
_entity.id
_entity.type
_entity.pdbx_description
1 polymer ?
#
loop_
_entity_poly.entity_id
_entity_poly.type
_entity_poly.pdbx_seq_one_letter_code
_entity_poly.pdbx_strand_id
1 'polypeptide(L)'
;MARVLVTGSADGLGLAVGQRLIDQGHEVVLHARSAARAEVTRQAAPGAADVLVGDLSSEQETRTLAEAANASGRFDAVIHNAGVGGSAGASTLYAVNVVAPYLLTALMTKPDRLVYLSSGMHRSGRPELADPQTRAWSYGDTKLVDAALAVAVARRWPDVRSNGVDPGWIKTRMGGAGAPGDLDQGSATQIWLATSDDPAALVSGRYFKDRREERPAAAVLDEGYQDELLAVLARVTGTDLPA
;
A
#
# COMPACT_ATOMS: atom_id res chain seq x y z
N MET A 1 -9.61 -12.52 -14.90
CA MET A 1 -8.71 -11.40 -15.29
C MET A 1 -9.14 -10.20 -14.45
N ALA A 2 -8.23 -9.57 -13.72
CA ALA A 2 -8.50 -8.40 -12.88
C ALA A 2 -7.64 -7.22 -13.36
N ARG A 3 -8.13 -5.99 -13.14
CA ARG A 3 -7.39 -4.75 -13.37
C ARG A 3 -6.78 -4.28 -12.05
N VAL A 4 -5.45 -4.23 -11.97
CA VAL A 4 -4.72 -4.01 -10.72
C VAL A 4 -3.80 -2.81 -10.81
N LEU A 5 -3.89 -1.89 -9.83
CA LEU A 5 -2.89 -0.84 -9.63
C LEU A 5 -1.87 -1.28 -8.57
N VAL A 6 -0.59 -1.11 -8.87
CA VAL A 6 0.49 -1.35 -7.91
C VAL A 6 1.27 -0.06 -7.69
N THR A 7 1.21 0.52 -6.49
CA THR A 7 2.00 1.74 -6.20
C THR A 7 3.46 1.41 -5.90
N GLY A 8 4.39 2.33 -6.23
CA GLY A 8 5.83 2.12 -5.99
C GLY A 8 6.42 0.94 -6.76
N SER A 9 5.98 0.74 -7.99
CA SER A 9 6.31 -0.44 -8.81
C SER A 9 7.38 -0.19 -9.87
N ALA A 10 8.18 0.87 -9.72
CA ALA A 10 9.27 1.18 -10.63
C ALA A 10 10.56 0.35 -10.38
N ASP A 11 10.67 -0.34 -9.27
CA ASP A 11 11.74 -1.28 -8.95
C ASP A 11 11.34 -2.23 -7.81
N GLY A 12 12.27 -3.12 -7.43
CA GLY A 12 12.16 -3.98 -6.26
C GLY A 12 10.90 -4.84 -6.21
N LEU A 13 10.28 -4.89 -5.04
CA LEU A 13 9.13 -5.75 -4.78
C LEU A 13 7.91 -5.35 -5.63
N GLY A 14 7.62 -4.05 -5.75
CA GLY A 14 6.47 -3.57 -6.54
C GLY A 14 6.59 -3.92 -8.02
N LEU A 15 7.77 -3.81 -8.62
CA LEU A 15 8.01 -4.22 -10.00
C LEU A 15 7.83 -5.74 -10.17
N ALA A 16 8.35 -6.54 -9.24
CA ALA A 16 8.18 -7.99 -9.26
C ALA A 16 6.70 -8.41 -9.15
N VAL A 17 5.92 -7.72 -8.31
CA VAL A 17 4.46 -7.91 -8.22
C VAL A 17 3.81 -7.59 -9.56
N GLY A 18 4.14 -6.45 -10.17
CA GLY A 18 3.58 -6.04 -11.46
C GLY A 18 3.87 -7.04 -12.56
N GLN A 19 5.14 -7.45 -12.71
CA GLN A 19 5.56 -8.43 -13.72
C GLN A 19 4.81 -9.77 -13.57
N ARG A 20 4.66 -10.28 -12.34
CA ARG A 20 3.95 -11.54 -12.08
C ARG A 20 2.47 -11.45 -12.35
N LEU A 21 1.83 -10.34 -12.01
CA LEU A 21 0.43 -10.13 -12.34
C LEU A 21 0.22 -10.08 -13.86
N ILE A 22 1.14 -9.45 -14.60
CA ILE A 22 1.14 -9.44 -16.08
C ILE A 22 1.29 -10.87 -16.60
N ASP A 23 2.25 -11.64 -16.11
CA ASP A 23 2.49 -13.04 -16.52
C ASP A 23 1.29 -13.96 -16.23
N GLN A 24 0.48 -13.61 -15.21
CA GLN A 24 -0.77 -14.29 -14.87
C GLN A 24 -1.96 -13.82 -15.71
N GLY A 25 -1.77 -12.91 -16.66
CA GLY A 25 -2.80 -12.43 -17.58
C GLY A 25 -3.71 -11.35 -16.99
N HIS A 26 -3.29 -10.64 -15.94
CA HIS A 26 -4.02 -9.49 -15.40
C HIS A 26 -3.68 -8.20 -16.16
N GLU A 27 -4.60 -7.25 -16.18
CA GLU A 27 -4.36 -5.89 -16.66
C GLU A 27 -3.73 -5.08 -15.52
N VAL A 28 -2.45 -4.70 -15.69
CA VAL A 28 -1.66 -4.08 -14.60
C VAL A 28 -1.29 -2.65 -14.95
N VAL A 29 -1.65 -1.73 -14.08
CA VAL A 29 -1.18 -0.35 -14.09
C VAL A 29 -0.11 -0.20 -13.02
N LEU A 30 1.06 0.28 -13.42
CA LEU A 30 2.21 0.51 -12.55
C LEU A 30 2.29 1.98 -12.13
N HIS A 31 3.09 2.28 -11.13
CA HIS A 31 3.31 3.63 -10.66
C HIS A 31 4.80 3.92 -10.46
N ALA A 32 5.25 5.04 -10.98
CA ALA A 32 6.59 5.59 -10.83
C ALA A 32 6.55 7.02 -10.29
N ARG A 33 7.54 7.40 -9.47
CA ARG A 33 7.60 8.74 -8.87
C ARG A 33 7.98 9.87 -9.84
N SER A 34 8.43 9.56 -11.06
CA SER A 34 8.82 10.56 -12.07
C SER A 34 8.71 10.00 -13.48
N ALA A 35 8.59 10.88 -14.48
CA ALA A 35 8.52 10.50 -15.89
C ALA A 35 9.75 9.68 -16.35
N ALA A 36 10.96 10.05 -15.88
CA ALA A 36 12.16 9.29 -16.18
C ALA A 36 12.13 7.87 -15.62
N ARG A 37 11.59 7.69 -14.40
CA ARG A 37 11.40 6.37 -13.81
C ARG A 37 10.29 5.58 -14.52
N ALA A 38 9.24 6.24 -14.97
CA ALA A 38 8.15 5.61 -15.71
C ALA A 38 8.65 5.01 -17.03
N GLU A 39 9.54 5.69 -17.74
CA GLU A 39 10.13 5.18 -18.97
C GLU A 39 10.94 3.89 -18.72
N VAL A 40 11.78 3.89 -17.68
CA VAL A 40 12.51 2.67 -17.26
C VAL A 40 11.56 1.55 -16.85
N THR A 41 10.45 1.90 -16.19
CA THR A 41 9.46 0.92 -15.75
C THR A 41 8.73 0.29 -16.94
N ARG A 42 8.36 1.07 -17.98
CA ARG A 42 7.75 0.54 -19.22
C ARG A 42 8.67 -0.46 -19.93
N GLN A 43 9.99 -0.16 -19.94
CA GLN A 43 10.97 -1.07 -20.53
C GLN A 43 11.12 -2.35 -19.70
N ALA A 44 11.07 -2.26 -18.38
CA ALA A 44 11.19 -3.42 -17.48
C ALA A 44 9.93 -4.28 -17.42
N ALA A 45 8.76 -3.70 -17.70
CA ALA A 45 7.47 -4.38 -17.67
C ALA A 45 6.64 -4.01 -18.94
N PRO A 46 7.04 -4.47 -20.14
CA PRO A 46 6.43 -4.05 -21.39
C PRO A 46 4.96 -4.51 -21.56
N GLY A 47 4.52 -5.46 -20.73
CA GLY A 47 3.12 -5.91 -20.70
C GLY A 47 2.22 -5.09 -19.77
N ALA A 48 2.74 -4.05 -19.09
CA ALA A 48 1.92 -3.17 -18.27
C ALA A 48 0.96 -2.36 -19.17
N ALA A 49 -0.30 -2.25 -18.73
CA ALA A 49 -1.32 -1.46 -19.44
C ALA A 49 -0.99 0.04 -19.42
N ASP A 50 -0.43 0.54 -18.32
CA ASP A 50 0.08 1.91 -18.22
C ASP A 50 1.08 2.02 -17.04
N VAL A 51 1.79 3.17 -16.99
CA VAL A 51 2.63 3.59 -15.86
C VAL A 51 2.25 5.00 -15.47
N LEU A 52 1.50 5.16 -14.40
CA LEU A 52 1.12 6.45 -13.83
C LEU A 52 2.30 7.10 -13.11
N VAL A 53 2.34 8.42 -13.13
CA VAL A 53 3.44 9.20 -12.55
C VAL A 53 2.93 10.11 -11.43
N GLY A 54 3.65 10.14 -10.29
CA GLY A 54 3.41 11.06 -9.18
C GLY A 54 4.38 10.79 -8.03
N ASP A 55 4.97 11.84 -7.46
CA ASP A 55 5.80 11.69 -6.26
C ASP A 55 4.91 11.66 -5.01
N LEU A 56 4.82 10.50 -4.37
CA LEU A 56 4.00 10.30 -3.16
C LEU A 56 4.53 11.05 -1.92
N SER A 57 5.68 11.69 -2.00
CA SER A 57 6.13 12.63 -0.97
C SER A 57 5.45 14.01 -1.09
N SER A 58 4.77 14.26 -2.21
CA SER A 58 3.97 15.45 -2.48
C SER A 58 2.49 15.11 -2.40
N GLU A 59 1.77 15.74 -1.48
CA GLU A 59 0.32 15.57 -1.36
C GLU A 59 -0.40 15.96 -2.65
N GLN A 60 0.01 17.07 -3.28
CA GLN A 60 -0.58 17.53 -4.54
C GLN A 60 -0.38 16.52 -5.67
N GLU A 61 0.82 15.94 -5.81
CA GLU A 61 1.06 14.92 -6.83
C GLU A 61 0.33 13.61 -6.53
N THR A 62 0.16 13.27 -5.25
CA THR A 62 -0.68 12.12 -4.84
C THR A 62 -2.14 12.32 -5.26
N ARG A 63 -2.69 13.53 -5.12
CA ARG A 63 -4.05 13.87 -5.58
C ARG A 63 -4.17 13.77 -7.10
N THR A 64 -3.22 14.36 -7.81
CA THR A 64 -3.16 14.27 -9.29
C THR A 64 -3.02 12.81 -9.76
N LEU A 65 -2.26 11.98 -9.04
CA LEU A 65 -2.15 10.55 -9.32
C LEU A 65 -3.50 9.83 -9.13
N ALA A 66 -4.27 10.16 -8.09
CA ALA A 66 -5.60 9.60 -7.88
C ALA A 66 -6.57 10.00 -9.01
N GLU A 67 -6.52 11.26 -9.46
CA GLU A 67 -7.30 11.75 -10.62
C GLU A 67 -6.94 10.98 -11.89
N ALA A 68 -5.65 10.82 -12.18
CA ALA A 68 -5.17 10.06 -13.33
C ALA A 68 -5.59 8.58 -13.25
N ALA A 69 -5.51 7.99 -12.06
CA ALA A 69 -5.98 6.62 -11.82
C ALA A 69 -7.48 6.47 -12.09
N ASN A 70 -8.31 7.41 -11.63
CA ASN A 70 -9.74 7.42 -11.89
C ASN A 70 -10.07 7.62 -13.38
N ALA A 71 -9.34 8.51 -14.07
CA ALA A 71 -9.50 8.75 -15.51
C ALA A 71 -9.11 7.52 -16.34
N SER A 72 -8.20 6.68 -15.85
CA SER A 72 -7.81 5.45 -16.51
C SER A 72 -8.84 4.32 -16.37
N GLY A 73 -9.85 4.48 -15.51
CA GLY A 73 -10.93 3.52 -15.23
C GLY A 73 -10.82 2.89 -13.84
N ARG A 74 -11.88 2.18 -13.42
CA ARG A 74 -11.95 1.53 -12.11
C ARG A 74 -10.98 0.34 -12.03
N PHE A 75 -10.35 0.17 -10.89
CA PHE A 75 -9.52 -1.00 -10.56
C PHE A 75 -10.33 -2.05 -9.78
N ASP A 76 -10.08 -3.33 -10.05
CA ASP A 76 -10.59 -4.42 -9.23
C ASP A 76 -9.78 -4.53 -7.93
N ALA A 77 -8.47 -4.26 -8.00
CA ALA A 77 -7.60 -4.26 -6.83
C ALA A 77 -6.58 -3.12 -6.87
N VAL A 78 -6.25 -2.59 -5.69
CA VAL A 78 -5.14 -1.65 -5.49
C VAL A 78 -4.19 -2.22 -4.45
N ILE A 79 -2.91 -2.33 -4.82
CA ILE A 79 -1.83 -2.74 -3.92
C ILE A 79 -1.04 -1.48 -3.54
N HIS A 80 -1.23 -1.00 -2.32
CA HIS A 80 -0.45 0.07 -1.71
C HIS A 80 0.92 -0.47 -1.30
N ASN A 81 1.78 -0.69 -2.31
CA ASN A 81 3.12 -1.25 -2.12
C ASN A 81 4.18 -0.15 -1.91
N ALA A 82 3.91 1.07 -2.35
CA ALA A 82 4.86 2.18 -2.19
C ALA A 82 5.23 2.39 -0.72
N GLY A 83 6.51 2.58 -0.46
CA GLY A 83 7.01 2.89 0.86
C GLY A 83 8.48 3.27 0.83
N VAL A 84 8.91 4.03 1.83
CA VAL A 84 10.31 4.39 2.06
C VAL A 84 10.78 3.82 3.40
N GLY A 85 12.06 3.46 3.47
CA GLY A 85 12.66 2.85 4.65
C GLY A 85 13.13 3.88 5.69
N GLY A 86 13.63 3.38 6.81
CA GLY A 86 14.06 4.20 7.95
C GLY A 86 15.22 5.17 7.70
N SER A 87 15.91 5.09 6.54
CA SER A 87 16.88 6.10 6.11
C SER A 87 16.24 7.39 5.57
N ALA A 88 14.94 7.37 5.27
CA ALA A 88 14.19 8.57 4.92
C ALA A 88 13.92 9.44 6.15
N GLY A 89 13.87 10.75 5.98
CA GLY A 89 13.46 11.65 7.05
C GLY A 89 12.02 11.45 7.49
N ALA A 90 11.69 11.83 8.73
CA ALA A 90 10.37 11.61 9.35
C ALA A 90 9.22 12.17 8.49
N SER A 91 9.38 13.34 7.89
CA SER A 91 8.38 13.94 7.00
C SER A 91 8.14 13.11 5.74
N THR A 92 9.20 12.58 5.14
CA THR A 92 9.09 11.71 3.96
C THR A 92 8.45 10.37 4.33
N LEU A 93 8.82 9.78 5.49
CA LEU A 93 8.15 8.58 6.02
C LEU A 93 6.65 8.81 6.17
N TYR A 94 6.26 9.94 6.78
CA TYR A 94 4.86 10.28 6.97
C TYR A 94 4.12 10.49 5.65
N ALA A 95 4.68 11.30 4.75
CA ALA A 95 4.04 11.60 3.48
C ALA A 95 3.82 10.33 2.63
N VAL A 96 4.87 9.52 2.44
CA VAL A 96 4.83 8.37 1.52
C VAL A 96 4.12 7.17 2.12
N ASN A 97 4.39 6.85 3.40
CA ASN A 97 3.89 5.61 4.00
C ASN A 97 2.53 5.80 4.71
N VAL A 98 2.11 7.04 5.01
CA VAL A 98 0.87 7.29 5.78
C VAL A 98 -0.13 8.10 4.96
N VAL A 99 0.26 9.31 4.53
CA VAL A 99 -0.66 10.24 3.84
C VAL A 99 -1.04 9.73 2.46
N ALA A 100 -0.06 9.26 1.68
CA ALA A 100 -0.31 8.83 0.31
C ALA A 100 -1.26 7.62 0.21
N PRO A 101 -1.08 6.50 0.94
CA PRO A 101 -2.04 5.39 0.86
C PRO A 101 -3.43 5.80 1.35
N TYR A 102 -3.56 6.68 2.35
CA TYR A 102 -4.84 7.22 2.77
C TYR A 102 -5.51 8.04 1.68
N LEU A 103 -4.81 9.01 1.08
CA LEU A 103 -5.35 9.86 0.02
C LEU A 103 -5.74 9.05 -1.22
N LEU A 104 -4.91 8.12 -1.65
CA LEU A 104 -5.25 7.25 -2.77
C LEU A 104 -6.50 6.42 -2.46
N THR A 105 -6.61 5.87 -1.24
CA THR A 105 -7.81 5.15 -0.82
C THR A 105 -9.05 6.05 -0.84
N ALA A 106 -8.95 7.27 -0.32
CA ALA A 106 -10.08 8.18 -0.18
C ALA A 106 -10.55 8.79 -1.51
N LEU A 107 -9.62 9.02 -2.45
CA LEU A 107 -9.88 9.77 -3.68
C LEU A 107 -10.11 8.90 -4.91
N MET A 108 -9.63 7.67 -4.92
CA MET A 108 -9.85 6.77 -6.05
C MET A 108 -11.24 6.15 -6.01
N THR A 109 -11.76 5.84 -7.19
CA THR A 109 -12.97 5.02 -7.30
C THR A 109 -12.77 3.71 -6.54
N LYS A 110 -13.68 3.42 -5.60
CA LYS A 110 -13.61 2.28 -4.68
C LYS A 110 -13.37 0.96 -5.43
N PRO A 111 -12.24 0.25 -5.17
CA PRO A 111 -11.98 -1.05 -5.78
C PRO A 111 -12.69 -2.16 -5.00
N ASP A 112 -12.66 -3.39 -5.50
CA ASP A 112 -13.17 -4.55 -4.75
C ASP A 112 -12.18 -5.02 -3.67
N ARG A 113 -10.86 -4.76 -3.90
CA ARG A 113 -9.79 -5.23 -3.00
C ARG A 113 -8.73 -4.17 -2.78
N LEU A 114 -8.31 -4.05 -1.52
CA LEU A 114 -7.21 -3.19 -1.08
C LEU A 114 -6.19 -4.02 -0.32
N VAL A 115 -4.93 -3.89 -0.69
CA VAL A 115 -3.80 -4.55 -0.02
C VAL A 115 -2.81 -3.50 0.44
N TYR A 116 -2.57 -3.41 1.75
CA TYR A 116 -1.64 -2.44 2.34
C TYR A 116 -0.36 -3.16 2.78
N LEU A 117 0.79 -2.75 2.22
CA LEU A 117 2.07 -3.31 2.62
C LEU A 117 2.56 -2.69 3.93
N SER A 118 2.41 -3.45 4.98
CA SER A 118 2.99 -3.20 6.29
C SER A 118 4.36 -3.90 6.42
N SER A 119 4.71 -4.33 7.61
CA SER A 119 5.96 -5.03 7.96
C SER A 119 5.81 -5.65 9.35
N GLY A 120 6.57 -6.68 9.67
CA GLY A 120 6.72 -7.17 11.05
C GLY A 120 7.14 -6.08 12.04
N MET A 121 7.79 -5.01 11.57
CA MET A 121 8.17 -3.84 12.37
C MET A 121 6.99 -3.01 12.89
N HIS A 122 5.75 -3.20 12.39
CA HIS A 122 4.55 -2.57 12.93
C HIS A 122 4.35 -2.86 14.42
N ARG A 123 4.87 -3.99 14.92
CA ARG A 123 4.77 -4.41 16.33
C ARG A 123 5.57 -3.50 17.28
N SER A 124 6.59 -2.81 16.77
CA SER A 124 7.37 -1.80 17.51
C SER A 124 6.90 -0.36 17.27
N GLY A 125 5.87 -0.20 16.43
CA GLY A 125 5.28 1.12 16.16
C GLY A 125 4.52 1.66 17.37
N ARG A 126 4.57 2.97 17.52
CA ARG A 126 3.88 3.71 18.58
C ARG A 126 2.53 4.23 18.06
N PRO A 127 1.41 3.97 18.74
CA PRO A 127 0.08 4.32 18.27
C PRO A 127 -0.32 5.80 18.51
N GLU A 128 0.59 6.66 19.01
CA GLU A 128 0.27 8.06 19.23
C GLU A 128 0.01 8.79 17.90
N LEU A 129 -1.10 9.52 17.84
CA LEU A 129 -1.52 10.28 16.65
C LEU A 129 -1.48 11.80 16.87
N ALA A 130 -1.04 12.27 18.06
CA ALA A 130 -0.88 13.68 18.33
C ALA A 130 0.17 14.31 17.40
N ASP A 131 -0.13 15.51 16.91
CA ASP A 131 0.74 16.33 16.05
C ASP A 131 1.42 15.56 14.90
N PRO A 132 0.66 14.84 14.06
CA PRO A 132 1.22 13.90 13.10
C PRO A 132 2.14 14.57 12.07
N GLN A 133 1.97 15.88 11.81
CA GLN A 133 2.80 16.64 10.87
C GLN A 133 4.19 16.99 11.43
N THR A 134 4.32 17.10 12.75
CA THR A 134 5.56 17.49 13.43
C THR A 134 6.24 16.34 14.18
N ARG A 135 5.52 15.23 14.36
CA ARG A 135 6.01 14.05 15.04
C ARG A 135 7.24 13.45 14.36
N ALA A 136 8.19 12.98 15.15
CA ALA A 136 9.31 12.17 14.68
C ALA A 136 8.84 10.74 14.36
N TRP A 137 8.37 10.53 13.13
CA TRP A 137 7.93 9.23 12.65
C TRP A 137 9.09 8.25 12.49
N SER A 138 8.96 7.07 13.05
CA SER A 138 9.79 5.92 12.73
C SER A 138 9.16 5.07 11.62
N TYR A 139 9.96 4.22 10.98
CA TYR A 139 9.42 3.27 10.01
C TYR A 139 8.36 2.32 10.63
N GLY A 140 8.62 1.84 11.85
CA GLY A 140 7.67 1.00 12.59
C GLY A 140 6.35 1.69 12.86
N ASP A 141 6.37 2.98 13.19
CA ASP A 141 5.15 3.79 13.39
C ASP A 141 4.31 3.83 12.10
N THR A 142 4.95 4.08 10.94
CA THR A 142 4.24 4.13 9.66
C THR A 142 3.67 2.78 9.26
N LYS A 143 4.37 1.69 9.58
CA LYS A 143 3.89 0.33 9.29
C LYS A 143 2.78 -0.14 10.23
N LEU A 144 2.72 0.42 11.45
CA LEU A 144 1.57 0.27 12.33
C LEU A 144 0.34 0.96 11.71
N VAL A 145 0.52 2.17 11.19
CA VAL A 145 -0.56 2.90 10.51
C VAL A 145 -1.06 2.15 9.26
N ASP A 146 -0.17 1.64 8.40
CA ASP A 146 -0.56 0.84 7.23
C ASP A 146 -1.44 -0.35 7.62
N ALA A 147 -1.05 -1.09 8.66
CA ALA A 147 -1.83 -2.22 9.16
C ALA A 147 -3.18 -1.79 9.74
N ALA A 148 -3.20 -0.69 10.52
CA ALA A 148 -4.43 -0.17 11.12
C ALA A 148 -5.38 0.41 10.05
N LEU A 149 -4.85 1.10 9.04
CA LEU A 149 -5.63 1.64 7.93
C LEU A 149 -6.33 0.52 7.15
N ALA A 150 -5.62 -0.60 6.89
CA ALA A 150 -6.23 -1.75 6.25
C ALA A 150 -7.46 -2.27 7.00
N VAL A 151 -7.39 -2.37 8.33
CA VAL A 151 -8.50 -2.86 9.17
C VAL A 151 -9.60 -1.80 9.32
N ALA A 152 -9.23 -0.53 9.49
CA ALA A 152 -10.18 0.59 9.56
C ALA A 152 -11.02 0.72 8.29
N VAL A 153 -10.38 0.62 7.11
CA VAL A 153 -11.07 0.64 5.81
C VAL A 153 -11.99 -0.57 5.65
N ALA A 154 -11.56 -1.77 6.06
CA ALA A 154 -12.38 -2.97 6.04
C ALA A 154 -13.67 -2.80 6.87
N ARG A 155 -13.57 -2.13 8.02
CA ARG A 155 -14.71 -1.84 8.89
C ARG A 155 -15.62 -0.77 8.30
N ARG A 156 -15.04 0.24 7.64
CA ARG A 156 -15.77 1.35 7.01
C ARG A 156 -16.46 0.93 5.71
N TRP A 157 -15.83 0.02 4.94
CA TRP A 157 -16.31 -0.46 3.65
C TRP A 157 -16.50 -1.98 3.65
N PRO A 158 -17.65 -2.48 4.16
CA PRO A 158 -17.87 -3.93 4.28
C PRO A 158 -17.97 -4.67 2.93
N ASP A 159 -18.17 -3.93 1.84
CA ASP A 159 -18.18 -4.41 0.47
C ASP A 159 -16.78 -4.51 -0.17
N VAL A 160 -15.74 -3.98 0.49
CA VAL A 160 -14.36 -4.00 0.03
C VAL A 160 -13.53 -4.96 0.88
N ARG A 161 -12.75 -5.81 0.23
CA ARG A 161 -11.78 -6.66 0.93
C ARG A 161 -10.48 -5.91 1.14
N SER A 162 -10.30 -5.37 2.33
CA SER A 162 -9.13 -4.58 2.72
C SER A 162 -8.28 -5.35 3.74
N ASN A 163 -7.01 -5.62 3.40
CA ASN A 163 -6.13 -6.43 4.23
C ASN A 163 -4.71 -5.87 4.28
N GLY A 164 -4.03 -6.10 5.42
CA GLY A 164 -2.62 -5.77 5.62
C GLY A 164 -1.70 -6.95 5.32
N VAL A 165 -0.48 -6.68 4.84
CA VAL A 165 0.52 -7.70 4.50
C VAL A 165 1.89 -7.36 5.07
N ASP A 166 2.54 -8.33 5.71
CA ASP A 166 3.98 -8.35 5.92
C ASP A 166 4.65 -9.13 4.77
N PRO A 167 5.35 -8.47 3.85
CA PRO A 167 6.06 -9.15 2.77
C PRO A 167 7.28 -9.93 3.26
N GLY A 168 7.70 -9.75 4.52
CA GLY A 168 8.96 -10.23 5.06
C GLY A 168 10.13 -9.29 4.80
N TRP A 169 11.33 -9.70 5.21
CA TRP A 169 12.56 -8.95 4.92
C TRP A 169 13.17 -9.43 3.60
N ILE A 170 12.87 -8.69 2.53
CA ILE A 170 13.10 -9.08 1.14
C ILE A 170 14.32 -8.39 0.56
N LYS A 171 15.11 -9.11 -0.22
CA LYS A 171 16.32 -8.63 -0.89
C LYS A 171 15.97 -7.64 -2.01
N THR A 172 15.88 -6.36 -1.61
CA THR A 172 15.61 -5.20 -2.46
C THR A 172 16.62 -4.10 -2.12
N ARG A 173 16.55 -2.97 -2.81
CA ARG A 173 17.35 -1.79 -2.41
C ARG A 173 17.07 -1.37 -0.96
N MET A 174 15.80 -1.42 -0.53
CA MET A 174 15.41 -1.10 0.85
C MET A 174 15.86 -2.14 1.86
N GLY A 175 15.69 -3.42 1.54
CA GLY A 175 16.03 -4.54 2.44
C GLY A 175 17.53 -4.81 2.54
N GLY A 176 18.29 -4.38 1.55
CA GLY A 176 19.74 -4.63 1.47
C GLY A 176 20.11 -6.04 1.02
N ALA A 177 21.42 -6.24 0.77
CA ALA A 177 21.94 -7.51 0.28
C ALA A 177 21.86 -8.67 1.30
N GLY A 178 21.79 -8.33 2.59
CA GLY A 178 21.70 -9.30 3.69
C GLY A 178 20.29 -9.82 3.99
N ALA A 179 19.26 -9.33 3.29
CA ALA A 179 17.90 -9.80 3.48
C ALA A 179 17.77 -11.28 3.07
N PRO A 180 17.11 -12.13 3.88
CA PRO A 180 17.02 -13.57 3.62
C PRO A 180 15.97 -13.93 2.58
N GLY A 181 14.89 -13.13 2.46
CA GLY A 181 13.76 -13.39 1.57
C GLY A 181 14.03 -12.90 0.14
N ASP A 182 13.43 -13.55 -0.82
CA ASP A 182 13.47 -13.19 -2.23
C ASP A 182 12.19 -12.49 -2.71
N LEU A 183 12.20 -12.00 -3.95
CA LEU A 183 11.06 -11.33 -4.55
C LEU A 183 9.85 -12.26 -4.75
N ASP A 184 10.10 -13.58 -4.89
CA ASP A 184 9.06 -14.57 -5.09
C ASP A 184 8.21 -14.71 -3.83
N GLN A 185 8.88 -14.92 -2.70
CA GLN A 185 8.24 -14.99 -1.40
C GLN A 185 7.52 -13.67 -1.06
N GLY A 186 8.22 -12.53 -1.20
CA GLY A 186 7.67 -11.23 -0.81
C GLY A 186 6.46 -10.78 -1.64
N SER A 187 6.35 -11.19 -2.91
CA SER A 187 5.23 -10.81 -3.77
C SER A 187 4.00 -11.71 -3.64
N ALA A 188 4.19 -12.95 -3.17
CA ALA A 188 3.17 -14.00 -3.27
C ALA A 188 1.88 -13.67 -2.50
N THR A 189 1.99 -13.13 -1.28
CA THR A 189 0.81 -12.86 -0.43
C THR A 189 -0.03 -11.72 -0.95
N GLN A 190 0.59 -10.63 -1.40
CA GLN A 190 -0.13 -9.46 -1.91
C GLN A 190 -0.82 -9.75 -3.25
N ILE A 191 -0.20 -10.53 -4.14
CA ILE A 191 -0.81 -11.00 -5.38
C ILE A 191 -2.01 -11.88 -5.06
N TRP A 192 -1.84 -12.87 -4.18
CA TRP A 192 -2.91 -13.77 -3.77
C TRP A 192 -4.12 -13.03 -3.18
N LEU A 193 -3.92 -12.04 -2.29
CA LEU A 193 -5.01 -11.22 -1.75
C LEU A 193 -5.67 -10.33 -2.82
N ALA A 194 -4.91 -9.86 -3.80
CA ALA A 194 -5.42 -8.97 -4.84
C ALA A 194 -6.24 -9.70 -5.90
N THR A 195 -5.95 -10.97 -6.21
CA THR A 195 -6.48 -11.60 -7.42
C THR A 195 -7.04 -13.01 -7.26
N SER A 196 -6.77 -13.71 -6.14
CA SER A 196 -7.17 -15.09 -5.96
C SER A 196 -8.66 -15.24 -5.59
N ASP A 197 -9.29 -16.30 -6.10
CA ASP A 197 -10.64 -16.73 -5.69
C ASP A 197 -10.60 -17.78 -4.58
N ASP A 198 -9.41 -18.05 -4.00
CA ASP A 198 -9.28 -18.88 -2.80
C ASP A 198 -10.13 -18.27 -1.66
N PRO A 199 -11.02 -19.03 -1.03
CA PRO A 199 -11.83 -18.55 0.09
C PRO A 199 -11.00 -17.90 1.21
N ALA A 200 -9.77 -18.33 1.43
CA ALA A 200 -8.87 -17.76 2.42
C ALA A 200 -8.34 -16.36 2.01
N ALA A 201 -8.38 -15.98 0.72
CA ALA A 201 -8.09 -14.64 0.23
C ALA A 201 -9.32 -13.72 0.20
N LEU A 202 -10.53 -14.30 0.25
CA LEU A 202 -11.80 -13.56 0.16
C LEU A 202 -12.29 -13.04 1.51
N VAL A 203 -11.35 -12.61 2.35
CA VAL A 203 -11.60 -12.06 3.69
C VAL A 203 -11.27 -10.56 3.75
N SER A 204 -11.71 -9.88 4.80
CA SER A 204 -11.46 -8.46 5.00
C SER A 204 -11.07 -8.17 6.46
N GLY A 205 -10.28 -7.12 6.68
CA GLY A 205 -9.85 -6.71 8.02
C GLY A 205 -8.81 -7.63 8.65
N ARG A 206 -8.01 -8.33 7.85
CA ARG A 206 -7.03 -9.30 8.32
C ARG A 206 -5.60 -8.84 8.01
N TYR A 207 -4.64 -9.47 8.69
CA TYR A 207 -3.22 -9.24 8.51
C TYR A 207 -2.53 -10.56 8.13
N PHE A 208 -1.72 -10.54 7.09
CA PHE A 208 -1.14 -11.74 6.50
C PHE A 208 0.37 -11.69 6.40
N LYS A 209 1.00 -12.85 6.54
CA LYS A 209 2.37 -13.14 6.15
C LYS A 209 2.42 -14.54 5.52
N ASP A 210 3.17 -14.68 4.42
CA ASP A 210 3.34 -15.99 3.73
C ASP A 210 1.98 -16.70 3.47
N ARG A 211 0.95 -15.95 3.05
CA ARG A 211 -0.45 -16.40 2.85
C ARG A 211 -1.12 -16.99 4.09
N ARG A 212 -0.60 -16.71 5.27
CA ARG A 212 -1.16 -17.12 6.55
C ARG A 212 -1.64 -15.90 7.32
N GLU A 213 -2.82 -16.00 7.90
CA GLU A 213 -3.31 -14.96 8.80
C GLU A 213 -2.42 -14.93 10.06
N GLU A 214 -1.98 -13.74 10.42
CA GLU A 214 -1.28 -13.46 11.67
C GLU A 214 -2.04 -12.44 12.49
N ARG A 215 -1.93 -12.56 13.81
CA ARG A 215 -2.46 -11.53 14.70
C ARG A 215 -1.53 -10.32 14.67
N PRO A 216 -1.99 -9.13 14.26
CA PRO A 216 -1.18 -7.92 14.28
C PRO A 216 -0.99 -7.37 15.70
N ALA A 217 -0.28 -6.24 15.85
CA ALA A 217 -0.19 -5.49 17.11
C ALA A 217 -1.60 -5.12 17.60
N ALA A 218 -1.77 -5.06 18.93
CA ALA A 218 -3.08 -4.81 19.53
C ALA A 218 -3.74 -3.51 19.06
N ALA A 219 -2.96 -2.44 18.89
CA ALA A 219 -3.45 -1.16 18.38
C ALA A 219 -4.11 -1.26 16.99
N VAL A 220 -3.67 -2.18 16.14
CA VAL A 220 -4.28 -2.40 14.81
C VAL A 220 -5.73 -2.85 14.93
N LEU A 221 -6.07 -3.60 15.99
CA LEU A 221 -7.40 -4.16 16.24
C LEU A 221 -8.24 -3.28 17.17
N ASP A 222 -7.69 -2.17 17.66
CA ASP A 222 -8.40 -1.23 18.51
C ASP A 222 -9.25 -0.28 17.66
N GLU A 223 -10.57 -0.40 17.77
CA GLU A 223 -11.51 0.41 17.02
C GLU A 223 -11.40 1.90 17.35
N GLY A 224 -11.12 2.25 18.60
CA GLY A 224 -10.91 3.63 19.03
C GLY A 224 -9.70 4.26 18.33
N TYR A 225 -8.58 3.51 18.26
CA TYR A 225 -7.40 3.94 17.52
C TYR A 225 -7.67 4.07 16.01
N GLN A 226 -8.42 3.14 15.42
CA GLN A 226 -8.80 3.20 14.00
C GLN A 226 -9.64 4.43 13.70
N ASP A 227 -10.63 4.74 14.54
CA ASP A 227 -11.51 5.90 14.37
C ASP A 227 -10.73 7.21 14.53
N GLU A 228 -9.85 7.30 15.53
CA GLU A 228 -8.94 8.44 15.73
C GLU A 228 -8.00 8.60 14.52
N LEU A 229 -7.43 7.52 14.02
CA LEU A 229 -6.55 7.53 12.85
C LEU A 229 -7.26 8.12 11.61
N LEU A 230 -8.45 7.64 11.29
CA LEU A 230 -9.22 8.15 10.16
C LEU A 230 -9.59 9.63 10.35
N ALA A 231 -10.01 10.03 11.56
CA ALA A 231 -10.34 11.43 11.87
C ALA A 231 -9.12 12.36 11.76
N VAL A 232 -7.95 11.90 12.24
CA VAL A 232 -6.69 12.66 12.13
C VAL A 232 -6.27 12.81 10.68
N LEU A 233 -6.30 11.73 9.89
CA LEU A 233 -5.94 11.77 8.47
C LEU A 233 -6.90 12.65 7.67
N ALA A 234 -8.21 12.56 7.91
CA ALA A 234 -9.20 13.43 7.30
C ALA A 234 -8.93 14.90 7.60
N ARG A 235 -8.64 15.22 8.87
CA ARG A 235 -8.34 16.60 9.29
C ARG A 235 -7.07 17.15 8.65
N VAL A 236 -5.98 16.40 8.62
CA VAL A 236 -4.68 16.89 8.11
C VAL A 236 -4.62 16.97 6.59
N THR A 237 -5.40 16.14 5.91
CA THR A 237 -5.46 16.13 4.44
C THR A 237 -6.64 16.91 3.88
N GLY A 238 -7.60 17.31 4.71
CA GLY A 238 -8.85 17.91 4.24
C GLY A 238 -9.72 16.98 3.39
N THR A 239 -9.53 15.66 3.51
CA THR A 239 -10.19 14.64 2.68
C THR A 239 -10.76 13.55 3.57
N ASP A 240 -12.08 13.41 3.58
CA ASP A 240 -12.73 12.31 4.31
C ASP A 240 -12.69 11.00 3.51
N LEU A 241 -12.60 9.87 4.22
CA LEU A 241 -12.85 8.59 3.60
C LEU A 241 -14.36 8.51 3.24
N PRO A 242 -14.72 8.28 1.96
CA PRO A 242 -16.12 8.21 1.56
C PRO A 242 -16.93 7.15 2.35
N ALA A 243 -18.23 7.36 2.42
CA ALA A 243 -19.15 6.42 3.06
C ALA A 243 -19.28 5.11 2.28
#